data_dad7a9e8705413ca9f02780ec81173c9
#
_entry.id   dad7a9e8705413ca9f02780ec81173c9
#
_cell.length_a   1.000
_cell.length_b   1.000
_cell.length_c   1.000
_cell.angle_alpha   90.00
_cell.angle_beta   90.00
_cell.angle_gamma   90.00
#
_symmetry.space_group_name_H-M   'P 1'
#
loop_
_entity.id
_entity.type
_entity.pdbx_description
1 polymer ?
#
loop_
_entity_poly.entity_id
_entity_poly.type
_entity_poly.pdbx_seq_one_letter_code
_entity_poly.pdbx_strand_id
1 'polypeptide(L)'
;IAVGAMVDAAIVMIENAHKRLEEWEHQHPGEKLSNDTRWKIITEASVEVGPALFISLLIITLSFIPIFTLEGQEGKLFGPLAFTKTWSMAGAALLAIVAIPILMGFWIRGRIPAESSNPLNRFLIRIYHPLLLKVLHWPKTTLLIALLSILTVVWPLNRVGGEFLPQINEGDLLYMPSTLPGISAAQAADMLQKTDKLIMTVPEVARVFGKTGKAETATDSAPLEMVETTIQLKPQDQWRPGMTMEKIVEELDKTVRLPGLANLWVPPIRNRIDMLSTGIKSPIGIKVSGTNLADIDAIAGQIEVVARTVPGVTSALAERLVGGRYLNIDIHREKAARYGMTVGD
;
A
#
# COMPACT_ATOMS: atom_id res chain seq x y z
N ILE A 1 2.95 -1.05 -11.37
CA ILE A 1 4.37 -1.45 -11.51
C ILE A 1 4.47 -2.74 -12.32
N ALA A 2 3.77 -3.84 -11.95
CA ALA A 2 3.83 -5.11 -12.69
C ALA A 2 3.42 -4.95 -14.17
N VAL A 3 2.33 -4.23 -14.44
CA VAL A 3 1.80 -3.99 -15.80
C VAL A 3 2.84 -3.33 -16.72
N GLY A 4 3.61 -2.34 -16.22
CA GLY A 4 4.66 -1.69 -17.02
C GLY A 4 5.73 -2.67 -17.50
N ALA A 5 6.24 -3.52 -16.60
CA ALA A 5 7.25 -4.51 -16.95
C ALA A 5 6.71 -5.62 -17.88
N MET A 6 5.41 -5.95 -17.78
CA MET A 6 4.76 -6.91 -18.67
C MET A 6 4.64 -6.38 -20.10
N VAL A 7 4.28 -5.10 -20.24
CA VAL A 7 4.09 -4.45 -21.54
C VAL A 7 5.42 -4.29 -22.28
N ASP A 8 6.51 -4.08 -21.55
CA ASP A 8 7.85 -3.86 -22.11
C ASP A 8 8.33 -5.03 -22.98
N ALA A 9 8.15 -6.25 -22.50
CA ALA A 9 8.50 -7.45 -23.25
C ALA A 9 7.69 -7.59 -24.55
N ALA A 10 6.40 -7.25 -24.50
CA ALA A 10 5.54 -7.27 -25.67
C ALA A 10 5.97 -6.21 -26.70
N ILE A 11 6.31 -5.02 -26.24
CA ILE A 11 6.76 -3.90 -27.10
C ILE A 11 8.04 -4.29 -27.85
N VAL A 12 9.05 -4.79 -27.16
CA VAL A 12 10.33 -5.18 -27.78
C VAL A 12 10.13 -6.28 -28.84
N MET A 13 9.27 -7.27 -28.55
CA MET A 13 8.95 -8.34 -29.50
C MET A 13 8.27 -7.81 -30.77
N ILE A 14 7.27 -6.92 -30.57
CA ILE A 14 6.52 -6.31 -31.68
C ILE A 14 7.43 -5.38 -32.49
N GLU A 15 8.27 -4.61 -31.84
CA GLU A 15 9.23 -3.69 -32.49
C GLU A 15 10.21 -4.46 -33.37
N ASN A 16 10.81 -5.56 -32.86
CA ASN A 16 11.71 -6.38 -33.65
C ASN A 16 11.01 -7.01 -34.89
N ALA A 17 9.80 -7.52 -34.70
CA ALA A 17 9.02 -8.06 -35.82
C ALA A 17 8.67 -6.98 -36.84
N HIS A 18 8.28 -5.77 -36.39
CA HIS A 18 8.00 -4.64 -37.24
C HIS A 18 9.22 -4.23 -38.06
N LYS A 19 10.39 -4.14 -37.43
CA LYS A 19 11.66 -3.82 -38.09
C LYS A 19 12.04 -4.86 -39.16
N ARG A 20 11.91 -6.14 -38.86
CA ARG A 20 12.20 -7.21 -39.80
C ARG A 20 11.25 -7.22 -41.01
N LEU A 21 9.98 -6.91 -40.79
CA LEU A 21 8.99 -6.78 -41.84
C LEU A 21 9.25 -5.52 -42.74
N GLU A 22 9.67 -4.40 -42.13
CA GLU A 22 10.09 -3.20 -42.85
C GLU A 22 11.33 -3.44 -43.70
N GLU A 23 12.36 -4.13 -43.16
CA GLU A 23 13.56 -4.54 -43.87
C GLU A 23 13.21 -5.39 -45.12
N TRP A 24 12.29 -6.34 -44.95
CA TRP A 24 11.83 -7.19 -46.06
C TRP A 24 11.13 -6.36 -47.14
N GLU A 25 10.24 -5.42 -46.81
CA GLU A 25 9.55 -4.54 -47.75
C GLU A 25 10.54 -3.66 -48.53
N HIS A 26 11.59 -3.18 -47.86
CA HIS A 26 12.68 -2.45 -48.52
C HIS A 26 13.50 -3.28 -49.51
N GLN A 27 13.71 -4.54 -49.24
CA GLN A 27 14.46 -5.46 -50.10
C GLN A 27 13.63 -5.99 -51.26
N HIS A 28 12.28 -5.95 -51.21
CA HIS A 28 11.36 -6.47 -52.21
C HIS A 28 10.31 -5.39 -52.59
N PRO A 29 10.75 -4.27 -53.21
CA PRO A 29 9.85 -3.16 -53.50
C PRO A 29 8.81 -3.57 -54.55
N GLY A 30 7.53 -3.49 -54.17
CA GLY A 30 6.39 -3.82 -55.02
C GLY A 30 5.90 -5.27 -54.95
N GLU A 31 6.57 -6.14 -54.28
CA GLU A 31 6.07 -7.49 -53.97
C GLU A 31 5.05 -7.49 -52.84
N LYS A 32 3.97 -8.26 -53.01
CA LYS A 32 3.01 -8.46 -51.93
C LYS A 32 3.53 -9.55 -50.97
N LEU A 33 3.64 -9.18 -49.70
CA LEU A 33 4.05 -10.09 -48.65
C LEU A 33 3.06 -11.27 -48.52
N SER A 34 3.53 -12.50 -48.82
CA SER A 34 2.71 -13.70 -48.67
C SER A 34 2.47 -14.02 -47.17
N ASN A 35 1.40 -14.76 -46.90
CA ASN A 35 1.14 -15.19 -45.50
C ASN A 35 2.29 -16.04 -44.94
N ASP A 36 2.81 -16.97 -45.71
CA ASP A 36 3.86 -17.86 -45.30
C ASP A 36 5.18 -17.12 -45.03
N THR A 37 5.55 -16.20 -45.88
CA THR A 37 6.72 -15.32 -45.70
C THR A 37 6.58 -14.47 -44.46
N ARG A 38 5.37 -13.91 -44.23
CA ARG A 38 5.09 -13.12 -43.02
C ARG A 38 5.26 -13.95 -41.74
N TRP A 39 4.67 -15.13 -41.68
CA TRP A 39 4.83 -16.04 -40.54
C TRP A 39 6.29 -16.39 -40.29
N LYS A 40 7.05 -16.66 -41.37
CA LYS A 40 8.48 -16.96 -41.28
C LYS A 40 9.25 -15.79 -40.65
N ILE A 41 9.05 -14.56 -41.14
CA ILE A 41 9.73 -13.35 -40.63
C ILE A 41 9.38 -13.12 -39.16
N ILE A 42 8.10 -13.23 -38.78
CA ILE A 42 7.67 -13.06 -37.40
C ILE A 42 8.27 -14.12 -36.47
N THR A 43 8.35 -15.36 -36.95
CA THR A 43 8.97 -16.46 -36.18
C THR A 43 10.46 -16.19 -35.98
N GLU A 44 11.19 -15.82 -37.03
CA GLU A 44 12.62 -15.49 -36.97
C GLU A 44 12.87 -14.31 -36.03
N ALA A 45 12.09 -13.23 -36.13
CA ALA A 45 12.17 -12.08 -35.23
C ALA A 45 11.90 -12.46 -33.78
N SER A 46 10.93 -13.35 -33.54
CA SER A 46 10.58 -13.82 -32.19
C SER A 46 11.66 -14.71 -31.58
N VAL A 47 12.26 -15.58 -32.39
CA VAL A 47 13.37 -16.44 -31.96
C VAL A 47 14.62 -15.65 -31.62
N GLU A 48 14.86 -14.55 -32.34
CA GLU A 48 16.01 -13.67 -32.12
C GLU A 48 15.99 -12.99 -30.74
N VAL A 49 14.85 -12.42 -30.35
CA VAL A 49 14.75 -11.64 -29.09
C VAL A 49 14.15 -12.43 -27.93
N GLY A 50 13.42 -13.50 -28.21
CA GLY A 50 12.70 -14.30 -27.22
C GLY A 50 13.57 -14.79 -26.05
N PRO A 51 14.73 -15.42 -26.28
CA PRO A 51 15.60 -15.88 -25.21
C PRO A 51 16.10 -14.76 -24.28
N ALA A 52 16.49 -13.62 -24.87
CA ALA A 52 16.96 -12.47 -24.09
C ALA A 52 15.85 -11.87 -23.24
N LEU A 53 14.65 -11.73 -23.79
CA LEU A 53 13.46 -11.25 -23.06
C LEU A 53 13.07 -12.21 -21.94
N PHE A 54 13.08 -13.52 -22.20
CA PHE A 54 12.76 -14.52 -21.17
C PHE A 54 13.73 -14.44 -19.99
N ILE A 55 15.03 -14.42 -20.26
CA ILE A 55 16.05 -14.33 -19.22
C ILE A 55 15.91 -13.01 -18.45
N SER A 56 15.66 -11.88 -19.14
CA SER A 56 15.42 -10.59 -18.49
C SER A 56 14.24 -10.63 -17.54
N LEU A 57 13.09 -11.13 -17.99
CA LEU A 57 11.89 -11.28 -17.16
C LEU A 57 12.10 -12.27 -16.00
N LEU A 58 12.85 -13.35 -16.25
CA LEU A 58 13.20 -14.31 -15.21
C LEU A 58 14.07 -13.67 -14.12
N ILE A 59 15.08 -12.90 -14.50
CA ILE A 59 15.95 -12.18 -13.55
C ILE A 59 15.12 -11.19 -12.73
N ILE A 60 14.23 -10.41 -13.37
CA ILE A 60 13.33 -9.49 -12.67
C ILE A 60 12.42 -10.27 -11.70
N THR A 61 11.87 -11.41 -12.12
CA THR A 61 11.03 -12.25 -11.26
C THR A 61 11.81 -12.78 -10.04
N LEU A 62 13.01 -13.30 -10.26
CA LEU A 62 13.88 -13.81 -9.20
C LEU A 62 14.35 -12.71 -8.24
N SER A 63 14.48 -11.46 -8.69
CA SER A 63 14.88 -10.33 -7.85
C SER A 63 13.89 -10.01 -6.73
N PHE A 64 12.65 -10.53 -6.81
CA PHE A 64 11.62 -10.41 -5.77
C PHE A 64 11.66 -11.51 -4.70
N ILE A 65 12.45 -12.58 -4.91
CA ILE A 65 12.58 -13.67 -3.93
C ILE A 65 12.98 -13.17 -2.53
N PRO A 66 13.92 -12.21 -2.38
CA PRO A 66 14.28 -11.71 -1.05
C PRO A 66 13.12 -11.11 -0.26
N ILE A 67 12.06 -10.62 -0.92
CA ILE A 67 10.89 -10.06 -0.23
C ILE A 67 10.14 -11.15 0.57
N PHE A 68 10.20 -12.40 0.12
CA PHE A 68 9.56 -13.52 0.84
C PHE A 68 10.28 -13.92 2.13
N THR A 69 11.50 -13.42 2.36
CA THR A 69 12.23 -13.62 3.61
C THR A 69 11.95 -12.53 4.65
N LEU A 70 11.15 -11.51 4.30
CA LEU A 70 10.75 -10.48 5.24
C LEU A 70 9.78 -11.05 6.28
N GLU A 71 10.05 -10.76 7.55
CA GLU A 71 9.26 -11.20 8.70
C GLU A 71 8.49 -10.04 9.35
N GLY A 72 7.66 -10.34 10.32
CA GLY A 72 6.94 -9.34 11.10
C GLY A 72 5.95 -8.49 10.28
N GLN A 73 5.98 -7.18 10.48
CA GLN A 73 5.10 -6.22 9.78
C GLN A 73 5.41 -6.11 8.29
N GLU A 74 6.69 -6.07 7.96
CA GLU A 74 7.16 -5.96 6.58
C GLU A 74 6.72 -7.15 5.74
N GLY A 75 6.88 -8.37 6.27
CA GLY A 75 6.44 -9.60 5.60
C GLY A 75 4.93 -9.64 5.37
N LYS A 76 4.12 -9.21 6.33
CA LYS A 76 2.66 -9.16 6.19
C LYS A 76 2.20 -8.14 5.15
N LEU A 77 2.88 -7.00 5.04
CA LEU A 77 2.54 -5.94 4.10
C LEU A 77 3.03 -6.27 2.68
N PHE A 78 4.29 -6.68 2.55
CA PHE A 78 4.92 -6.91 1.24
C PHE A 78 4.70 -8.32 0.68
N GLY A 79 4.39 -9.31 1.52
CA GLY A 79 4.13 -10.67 1.07
C GLY A 79 3.06 -10.78 -0.02
N PRO A 80 1.83 -10.27 0.17
CA PRO A 80 0.79 -10.29 -0.86
C PRO A 80 1.18 -9.55 -2.15
N LEU A 81 1.91 -8.43 -2.01
CA LEU A 81 2.44 -7.67 -3.14
C LEU A 81 3.49 -8.48 -3.92
N ALA A 82 4.41 -9.13 -3.22
CA ALA A 82 5.45 -9.97 -3.82
C ALA A 82 4.84 -11.16 -4.56
N PHE A 83 3.86 -11.86 -3.96
CA PHE A 83 3.13 -12.94 -4.62
C PHE A 83 2.45 -12.47 -5.90
N THR A 84 1.65 -11.41 -5.82
CA THR A 84 0.95 -10.87 -6.99
C THR A 84 1.90 -10.47 -8.10
N LYS A 85 3.00 -9.78 -7.76
CA LYS A 85 3.99 -9.34 -8.74
C LYS A 85 4.75 -10.51 -9.36
N THR A 86 5.20 -11.46 -8.55
CA THR A 86 5.96 -12.64 -9.02
C THR A 86 5.12 -13.49 -9.99
N TRP A 87 3.88 -13.80 -9.65
CA TRP A 87 2.98 -14.55 -10.52
C TRP A 87 2.62 -13.79 -11.79
N SER A 88 2.37 -12.47 -11.68
CA SER A 88 2.12 -11.64 -12.86
C SER A 88 3.31 -11.60 -13.80
N MET A 89 4.53 -11.49 -13.28
CA MET A 89 5.76 -11.49 -14.09
C MET A 89 6.04 -12.84 -14.73
N ALA A 90 5.86 -13.94 -13.99
CA ALA A 90 5.99 -15.29 -14.53
C ALA A 90 4.98 -15.58 -15.65
N GLY A 91 3.72 -15.18 -15.44
CA GLY A 91 2.68 -15.24 -16.46
C GLY A 91 3.00 -14.39 -17.69
N ALA A 92 3.52 -13.17 -17.49
CA ALA A 92 3.93 -12.28 -18.57
C ALA A 92 5.09 -12.88 -19.41
N ALA A 93 6.08 -13.48 -18.74
CA ALA A 93 7.19 -14.13 -19.43
C ALA A 93 6.71 -15.26 -20.33
N LEU A 94 5.79 -16.09 -19.82
CA LEU A 94 5.19 -17.17 -20.59
C LEU A 94 4.38 -16.65 -21.79
N LEU A 95 3.52 -15.65 -21.54
CA LEU A 95 2.67 -15.05 -22.57
C LEU A 95 3.50 -14.31 -23.65
N ALA A 96 4.58 -13.65 -23.26
CA ALA A 96 5.47 -12.98 -24.21
C ALA A 96 6.08 -13.95 -25.23
N ILE A 97 6.43 -15.16 -24.81
CA ILE A 97 7.02 -16.16 -25.69
C ILE A 97 5.96 -16.90 -26.53
N VAL A 98 4.79 -17.20 -25.95
CA VAL A 98 3.79 -18.04 -26.59
C VAL A 98 2.72 -17.20 -27.31
N ALA A 99 2.09 -16.26 -26.61
CA ALA A 99 0.94 -15.55 -27.15
C ALA A 99 1.32 -14.41 -28.08
N ILE A 100 2.36 -13.64 -27.76
CA ILE A 100 2.73 -12.45 -28.55
C ILE A 100 3.10 -12.81 -30.00
N PRO A 101 3.97 -13.80 -30.30
CA PRO A 101 4.27 -14.18 -31.67
C PRO A 101 3.04 -14.61 -32.48
N ILE A 102 2.14 -15.36 -31.84
CA ILE A 102 0.91 -15.80 -32.47
C ILE A 102 0.00 -14.61 -32.81
N LEU A 103 -0.21 -13.70 -31.85
CA LEU A 103 -1.03 -12.51 -32.04
C LEU A 103 -0.44 -11.57 -33.11
N MET A 104 0.89 -11.42 -33.17
CA MET A 104 1.57 -10.68 -34.21
C MET A 104 1.27 -11.27 -35.61
N GLY A 105 1.34 -12.60 -35.75
CA GLY A 105 1.03 -13.30 -37.00
C GLY A 105 -0.40 -13.05 -37.51
N PHE A 106 -1.36 -12.91 -36.55
CA PHE A 106 -2.76 -12.64 -36.90
C PHE A 106 -3.06 -11.16 -37.10
N TRP A 107 -2.48 -10.25 -36.33
CA TRP A 107 -2.87 -8.84 -36.30
C TRP A 107 -1.97 -7.93 -37.12
N ILE A 108 -0.67 -8.21 -37.26
CA ILE A 108 0.21 -7.39 -38.09
C ILE A 108 -0.07 -7.70 -39.57
N ARG A 109 -0.91 -6.90 -40.17
CA ARG A 109 -1.32 -7.03 -41.61
C ARG A 109 -1.29 -5.68 -42.28
N GLY A 110 -1.10 -5.70 -43.60
CA GLY A 110 -1.09 -4.50 -44.41
C GLY A 110 0.30 -3.90 -44.56
N ARG A 111 0.36 -2.67 -45.07
CA ARG A 111 1.60 -1.92 -45.30
C ARG A 111 2.16 -1.42 -43.98
N ILE A 112 3.42 -1.67 -43.75
CA ILE A 112 4.11 -1.27 -42.55
C ILE A 112 4.75 0.09 -42.78
N PRO A 113 4.31 1.17 -42.07
CA PRO A 113 4.92 2.48 -42.21
C PRO A 113 6.35 2.46 -41.67
N ALA A 114 7.28 3.09 -42.41
CA ALA A 114 8.65 3.19 -41.96
C ALA A 114 8.76 3.92 -40.63
N GLU A 115 9.62 3.45 -39.75
CA GLU A 115 9.86 4.04 -38.41
C GLU A 115 10.21 5.54 -38.52
N SER A 116 10.95 5.92 -39.55
CA SER A 116 11.30 7.30 -39.84
C SER A 116 10.13 8.19 -40.28
N SER A 117 8.95 7.65 -40.58
CA SER A 117 7.77 8.42 -40.99
C SER A 117 7.13 9.19 -39.83
N ASN A 118 7.31 8.72 -38.60
CA ASN A 118 6.77 9.36 -37.41
C ASN A 118 7.57 10.61 -37.01
N PRO A 119 6.95 11.81 -36.98
CA PRO A 119 7.64 13.05 -36.66
C PRO A 119 8.25 13.07 -35.23
N LEU A 120 7.61 12.41 -34.27
CA LEU A 120 8.11 12.30 -32.91
C LEU A 120 9.39 11.45 -32.88
N ASN A 121 9.40 10.32 -33.55
CA ASN A 121 10.57 9.45 -33.67
C ASN A 121 11.76 10.17 -34.33
N ARG A 122 11.52 10.89 -35.41
CA ARG A 122 12.55 11.72 -36.05
C ARG A 122 13.14 12.77 -35.10
N PHE A 123 12.31 13.42 -34.34
CA PHE A 123 12.76 14.41 -33.37
C PHE A 123 13.63 13.77 -32.26
N LEU A 124 13.18 12.65 -31.72
CA LEU A 124 13.93 11.92 -30.68
C LEU A 124 15.27 11.38 -31.20
N ILE A 125 15.27 10.77 -32.38
CA ILE A 125 16.50 10.28 -33.05
C ILE A 125 17.47 11.42 -33.28
N ARG A 126 16.99 12.59 -33.75
CA ARG A 126 17.84 13.77 -33.98
C ARG A 126 18.57 14.24 -32.73
N ILE A 127 17.97 14.13 -31.58
CA ILE A 127 18.61 14.51 -30.30
C ILE A 127 19.48 13.36 -29.77
N TYR A 128 18.98 12.14 -29.82
CA TYR A 128 19.65 11.00 -29.21
C TYR A 128 20.89 10.55 -29.98
N HIS A 129 20.82 10.49 -31.31
CA HIS A 129 21.90 10.00 -32.14
C HIS A 129 23.25 10.76 -31.93
N PRO A 130 23.30 12.10 -31.95
CA PRO A 130 24.56 12.83 -31.74
C PRO A 130 25.05 12.66 -30.28
N LEU A 131 24.14 12.52 -29.31
CA LEU A 131 24.50 12.25 -27.91
C LEU A 131 25.14 10.86 -27.79
N LEU A 132 24.55 9.86 -28.39
CA LEU A 132 25.06 8.49 -28.41
C LEU A 132 26.46 8.42 -29.02
N LEU A 133 26.67 9.08 -30.16
CA LEU A 133 27.99 9.13 -30.81
C LEU A 133 29.04 9.78 -29.92
N LYS A 134 28.70 10.85 -29.18
CA LYS A 134 29.62 11.47 -28.21
C LYS A 134 29.99 10.53 -27.05
N VAL A 135 28.97 9.85 -26.50
CA VAL A 135 29.16 8.87 -25.42
C VAL A 135 30.09 7.74 -25.86
N LEU A 136 29.86 7.19 -27.06
CA LEU A 136 30.69 6.13 -27.62
C LEU A 136 32.09 6.58 -28.01
N HIS A 137 32.23 7.81 -28.48
CA HIS A 137 33.53 8.38 -28.86
C HIS A 137 34.41 8.66 -27.63
N TRP A 138 33.80 9.00 -26.48
CA TRP A 138 34.47 9.35 -25.24
C TRP A 138 34.12 8.42 -24.07
N PRO A 139 34.39 7.10 -24.18
CA PRO A 139 33.90 6.11 -23.23
C PRO A 139 34.49 6.31 -21.84
N LYS A 140 35.78 6.68 -21.73
CA LYS A 140 36.45 6.92 -20.44
C LYS A 140 35.86 8.11 -19.70
N THR A 141 35.56 9.20 -20.40
CA THR A 141 34.92 10.39 -19.84
C THR A 141 33.49 10.08 -19.40
N THR A 142 32.77 9.33 -20.21
CA THR A 142 31.40 8.90 -19.87
C THR A 142 31.38 8.04 -18.61
N LEU A 143 32.29 7.07 -18.51
CA LEU A 143 32.41 6.22 -17.30
C LEU A 143 32.85 7.05 -16.07
N LEU A 144 33.72 8.02 -16.25
CA LEU A 144 34.11 8.92 -15.15
C LEU A 144 32.93 9.77 -14.66
N ILE A 145 32.14 10.34 -15.58
CA ILE A 145 30.92 11.11 -15.25
C ILE A 145 29.91 10.21 -14.54
N ALA A 146 29.68 8.99 -15.03
CA ALA A 146 28.80 8.03 -14.40
C ALA A 146 29.25 7.67 -12.99
N LEU A 147 30.55 7.40 -12.80
CA LEU A 147 31.13 7.12 -11.49
C LEU A 147 30.98 8.31 -10.53
N LEU A 148 31.28 9.52 -10.97
CA LEU A 148 31.08 10.73 -10.17
C LEU A 148 29.61 10.94 -9.81
N SER A 149 28.69 10.68 -10.74
CA SER A 149 27.25 10.75 -10.47
C SER A 149 26.81 9.74 -9.40
N ILE A 150 27.34 8.51 -9.43
CA ILE A 150 27.09 7.52 -8.39
C ILE A 150 27.67 7.98 -7.04
N LEU A 151 28.87 8.54 -7.03
CA LEU A 151 29.49 9.04 -5.80
C LEU A 151 28.71 10.19 -5.17
N THR A 152 28.03 11.03 -5.96
CA THR A 152 27.17 12.08 -5.39
C THR A 152 25.99 11.53 -4.59
N VAL A 153 25.56 10.29 -4.86
CA VAL A 153 24.48 9.63 -4.12
C VAL A 153 24.89 9.22 -2.71
N VAL A 154 26.18 8.98 -2.50
CA VAL A 154 26.71 8.57 -1.17
C VAL A 154 26.43 9.62 -0.10
N TRP A 155 26.51 10.90 -0.45
CA TRP A 155 26.26 11.98 0.49
C TRP A 155 24.82 12.05 1.00
N PRO A 156 23.76 12.06 0.16
CA PRO A 156 22.38 11.98 0.64
C PRO A 156 22.09 10.63 1.30
N LEU A 157 22.62 9.51 0.78
CA LEU A 157 22.38 8.18 1.34
C LEU A 157 22.78 8.08 2.82
N ASN A 158 23.90 8.70 3.19
CA ASN A 158 24.38 8.73 4.58
C ASN A 158 23.56 9.66 5.48
N ARG A 159 22.72 10.52 4.91
CA ARG A 159 21.87 11.47 5.65
C ARG A 159 20.40 11.09 5.68
N VAL A 160 19.96 10.27 4.75
CA VAL A 160 18.60 9.72 4.74
C VAL A 160 18.59 8.56 5.72
N GLY A 161 17.87 8.73 6.83
CA GLY A 161 17.62 7.64 7.77
C GLY A 161 16.76 6.55 7.12
N GLY A 162 16.70 5.39 7.73
CA GLY A 162 15.75 4.32 7.37
C GLY A 162 14.45 4.46 8.14
N GLU A 163 13.34 4.60 7.46
CA GLU A 163 12.00 4.59 8.06
C GLU A 163 11.10 3.64 7.27
N PHE A 164 10.41 2.75 7.97
CA PHE A 164 9.57 1.75 7.31
C PHE A 164 8.38 2.39 6.58
N LEU A 165 7.74 3.34 7.24
CA LEU A 165 6.64 4.15 6.68
C LEU A 165 6.80 5.57 7.20
N PRO A 166 7.08 6.55 6.34
CA PRO A 166 7.17 7.94 6.76
C PRO A 166 5.83 8.42 7.33
N GLN A 167 5.90 9.35 8.26
CA GLN A 167 4.71 10.02 8.75
C GLN A 167 4.16 10.90 7.62
N ILE A 168 3.09 10.43 7.01
CA ILE A 168 2.38 11.18 5.99
C ILE A 168 1.38 12.08 6.71
N ASN A 169 1.49 13.39 6.50
CA ASN A 169 0.44 14.30 6.92
C ASN A 169 -0.75 14.14 5.96
N GLU A 170 -1.79 13.47 6.44
CA GLU A 170 -2.98 13.18 5.65
C GLU A 170 -3.98 14.34 5.64
N GLY A 171 -3.70 15.40 6.40
CA GLY A 171 -4.63 16.54 6.59
C GLY A 171 -5.78 16.27 7.55
N ASP A 172 -6.00 15.01 7.91
CA ASP A 172 -7.04 14.55 8.81
C ASP A 172 -6.42 13.79 10.00
N LEU A 173 -7.17 13.70 11.10
CA LEU A 173 -6.82 12.91 12.28
C LEU A 173 -7.91 11.91 12.58
N LEU A 174 -7.52 10.79 13.15
CA LEU A 174 -8.40 9.79 13.75
C LEU A 174 -8.20 9.78 15.26
N TYR A 175 -9.27 10.04 16.00
CA TYR A 175 -9.30 9.93 17.44
C TYR A 175 -9.92 8.59 17.85
N MET A 176 -9.16 7.78 18.57
CA MET A 176 -9.56 6.42 18.97
C MET A 176 -9.39 6.21 20.48
N PRO A 177 -10.22 6.84 21.30
CA PRO A 177 -10.13 6.66 22.74
C PRO A 177 -10.53 5.22 23.12
N SER A 178 -9.97 4.74 24.20
CA SER A 178 -10.37 3.47 24.83
C SER A 178 -10.99 3.74 26.17
N THR A 179 -12.13 3.08 26.43
CA THR A 179 -12.83 3.11 27.72
C THR A 179 -12.71 1.76 28.42
N LEU A 180 -13.14 1.72 29.68
CA LEU A 180 -13.26 0.45 30.38
C LEU A 180 -14.33 -0.43 29.75
N PRO A 181 -14.13 -1.77 29.71
CA PRO A 181 -15.12 -2.70 29.19
C PRO A 181 -16.46 -2.64 29.95
N GLY A 182 -17.55 -2.90 29.25
CA GLY A 182 -18.89 -2.96 29.84
C GLY A 182 -19.65 -1.64 29.89
N ILE A 183 -19.22 -0.66 29.10
CA ILE A 183 -19.97 0.59 28.89
C ILE A 183 -21.31 0.29 28.22
N SER A 184 -22.38 0.98 28.64
CA SER A 184 -23.69 0.85 28.01
C SER A 184 -23.75 1.64 26.69
N ALA A 185 -24.63 1.25 25.75
CA ALA A 185 -24.81 1.96 24.51
C ALA A 185 -25.18 3.45 24.71
N ALA A 186 -26.02 3.74 25.68
CA ALA A 186 -26.40 5.12 26.01
C ALA A 186 -25.20 5.93 26.53
N GLN A 187 -24.36 5.32 27.34
CA GLN A 187 -23.15 5.96 27.90
C GLN A 187 -22.07 6.14 26.82
N ALA A 188 -21.92 5.18 25.91
CA ALA A 188 -21.03 5.29 24.76
C ALA A 188 -21.47 6.44 23.83
N ALA A 189 -22.77 6.56 23.56
CA ALA A 189 -23.31 7.64 22.74
C ALA A 189 -23.16 9.03 23.40
N ASP A 190 -23.38 9.14 24.70
CA ASP A 190 -23.18 10.39 25.46
C ASP A 190 -21.71 10.82 25.45
N MET A 191 -20.81 9.85 25.67
CA MET A 191 -19.38 10.11 25.60
C MET A 191 -18.93 10.57 24.21
N LEU A 192 -19.37 9.88 23.16
CA LEU A 192 -19.07 10.25 21.78
C LEU A 192 -19.51 11.70 21.50
N GLN A 193 -20.73 12.06 21.86
CA GLN A 193 -21.23 13.41 21.66
C GLN A 193 -20.44 14.46 22.43
N LYS A 194 -20.01 14.15 23.65
CA LYS A 194 -19.19 15.06 24.47
C LYS A 194 -17.80 15.24 23.87
N THR A 195 -17.14 14.18 23.48
CA THR A 195 -15.81 14.25 22.87
C THR A 195 -15.86 15.01 21.54
N ASP A 196 -16.82 14.71 20.66
CA ASP A 196 -16.97 15.37 19.37
C ASP A 196 -17.22 16.89 19.53
N LYS A 197 -18.05 17.28 20.51
CA LYS A 197 -18.28 18.71 20.83
C LYS A 197 -17.01 19.40 21.33
N LEU A 198 -16.22 18.75 22.18
CA LEU A 198 -14.95 19.29 22.65
C LEU A 198 -13.94 19.44 21.52
N ILE A 199 -13.81 18.44 20.66
CA ILE A 199 -12.93 18.47 19.49
C ILE A 199 -13.29 19.64 18.57
N MET A 200 -14.57 19.89 18.33
CA MET A 200 -15.05 21.00 17.50
C MET A 200 -14.72 22.39 18.07
N THR A 201 -14.31 22.51 19.32
CA THR A 201 -13.90 23.81 19.88
C THR A 201 -12.53 24.28 19.42
N VAL A 202 -11.70 23.36 18.88
CA VAL A 202 -10.37 23.70 18.38
C VAL A 202 -10.50 24.40 17.00
N PRO A 203 -9.93 25.59 16.83
CA PRO A 203 -10.17 26.44 15.64
C PRO A 203 -9.75 25.82 14.31
N GLU A 204 -8.74 24.96 14.31
CA GLU A 204 -8.22 24.27 13.12
C GLU A 204 -9.11 23.11 12.66
N VAL A 205 -10.06 22.67 13.48
CA VAL A 205 -11.01 21.61 13.13
C VAL A 205 -12.10 22.17 12.23
N ALA A 206 -12.33 21.52 11.08
CA ALA A 206 -13.40 21.87 10.15
C ALA A 206 -14.66 21.04 10.38
N ARG A 207 -14.49 19.73 10.59
CA ARG A 207 -15.59 18.79 10.80
C ARG A 207 -15.16 17.64 11.70
N VAL A 208 -16.13 17.09 12.41
CA VAL A 208 -15.96 15.90 13.25
C VAL A 208 -17.06 14.91 12.93
N PHE A 209 -16.68 13.66 12.76
CA PHE A 209 -17.61 12.55 12.56
C PHE A 209 -17.16 11.35 13.40
N GLY A 210 -17.90 11.04 14.44
CA GLY A 210 -17.62 9.93 15.33
C GLY A 210 -18.61 8.79 15.20
N LYS A 211 -18.13 7.57 15.38
CA LYS A 211 -18.93 6.35 15.51
C LYS A 211 -18.53 5.57 16.75
N THR A 212 -19.48 4.86 17.35
CA THR A 212 -19.25 3.90 18.42
C THR A 212 -20.07 2.63 18.18
N GLY A 213 -19.53 1.50 18.58
CA GLY A 213 -20.19 0.23 18.41
C GLY A 213 -19.84 -0.51 17.14
N LYS A 214 -20.34 -1.73 17.07
CA LYS A 214 -20.09 -2.70 16.00
C LYS A 214 -21.05 -2.46 14.82
N ALA A 215 -20.49 -2.45 13.60
CA ALA A 215 -21.32 -2.58 12.41
C ALA A 215 -21.83 -4.03 12.25
N GLU A 216 -22.98 -4.20 11.57
CA GLU A 216 -23.56 -5.53 11.27
C GLU A 216 -22.78 -6.29 10.18
N THR A 217 -21.54 -5.92 9.91
CA THR A 217 -20.68 -6.52 8.89
C THR A 217 -19.48 -7.21 9.52
N ALA A 218 -18.98 -8.26 8.85
CA ALA A 218 -17.78 -8.97 9.29
C ALA A 218 -16.48 -8.13 9.18
N THR A 219 -16.54 -7.00 8.50
CA THR A 219 -15.37 -6.12 8.25
C THR A 219 -15.09 -5.15 9.40
N ASP A 220 -16.03 -4.95 10.30
CA ASP A 220 -15.88 -4.08 11.47
C ASP A 220 -16.29 -4.84 12.74
N SER A 221 -15.30 -5.24 13.53
CA SER A 221 -15.48 -5.99 14.78
C SER A 221 -15.35 -5.11 16.03
N ALA A 222 -15.44 -3.78 15.88
CA ALA A 222 -15.24 -2.84 16.99
C ALA A 222 -16.30 -3.02 18.08
N PRO A 223 -15.92 -3.23 19.35
CA PRO A 223 -16.85 -3.28 20.45
C PRO A 223 -17.38 -1.89 20.83
N LEU A 224 -18.38 -1.81 21.71
CA LEU A 224 -19.00 -0.53 22.15
C LEU A 224 -18.02 0.42 22.84
N GLU A 225 -17.04 -0.11 23.53
CA GLU A 225 -15.98 0.67 24.18
C GLU A 225 -14.95 1.26 23.21
N MET A 226 -14.99 0.89 21.95
CA MET A 226 -14.15 1.45 20.91
C MET A 226 -14.87 2.55 20.16
N VAL A 227 -14.43 3.79 20.37
CA VAL A 227 -14.89 4.95 19.64
C VAL A 227 -13.90 5.28 18.53
N GLU A 228 -14.40 5.62 17.36
CA GLU A 228 -13.61 6.11 16.24
C GLU A 228 -14.20 7.44 15.78
N THR A 229 -13.44 8.51 15.90
CA THR A 229 -13.85 9.84 15.45
C THR A 229 -12.87 10.34 14.40
N THR A 230 -13.35 10.55 13.19
CA THR A 230 -12.61 11.21 12.11
C THR A 230 -12.70 12.71 12.27
N ILE A 231 -11.56 13.38 12.31
CA ILE A 231 -11.44 14.83 12.47
C ILE A 231 -10.84 15.37 11.18
N GLN A 232 -11.66 16.11 10.44
CA GLN A 232 -11.20 16.82 9.27
C GLN A 232 -10.66 18.19 9.70
N LEU A 233 -9.41 18.46 9.40
CA LEU A 233 -8.79 19.74 9.66
C LEU A 233 -9.06 20.72 8.52
N LYS A 234 -9.00 22.02 8.82
CA LYS A 234 -9.00 23.08 7.83
C LYS A 234 -7.71 23.02 6.99
N PRO A 235 -7.70 23.57 5.77
CA PRO A 235 -6.47 23.77 5.02
C PRO A 235 -5.40 24.50 5.85
N GLN A 236 -4.14 24.13 5.67
CA GLN A 236 -3.03 24.61 6.51
C GLN A 236 -2.83 26.13 6.46
N ASP A 237 -3.22 26.77 5.36
CA ASP A 237 -3.22 28.23 5.18
C ASP A 237 -4.26 28.97 6.06
N GLN A 238 -5.24 28.23 6.61
CA GLN A 238 -6.27 28.75 7.52
C GLN A 238 -5.96 28.46 8.99
N TRP A 239 -4.82 27.83 9.29
CA TRP A 239 -4.42 27.56 10.66
C TRP A 239 -3.90 28.83 11.34
N ARG A 240 -4.01 28.91 12.65
CA ARG A 240 -3.40 29.98 13.44
C ARG A 240 -1.89 30.06 13.20
N PRO A 241 -1.29 31.24 13.18
CA PRO A 241 0.15 31.42 12.96
C PRO A 241 1.00 30.55 13.92
N GLY A 242 1.94 29.76 13.36
CA GLY A 242 2.84 28.93 14.12
C GLY A 242 2.25 27.63 14.64
N MET A 243 1.02 27.25 14.21
CA MET A 243 0.44 25.94 14.48
C MET A 243 1.08 24.87 13.58
N THR A 244 1.34 23.71 14.17
CA THR A 244 1.77 22.49 13.50
C THR A 244 0.83 21.36 13.87
N MET A 245 0.89 20.23 13.16
CA MET A 245 0.07 19.05 13.46
C MET A 245 0.27 18.58 14.91
N GLU A 246 1.51 18.56 15.37
CA GLU A 246 1.85 18.16 16.74
C GLU A 246 1.21 19.08 17.78
N LYS A 247 1.22 20.40 17.55
CA LYS A 247 0.58 21.37 18.45
C LYS A 247 -0.94 21.25 18.44
N ILE A 248 -1.54 20.95 17.29
CA ILE A 248 -2.99 20.71 17.21
C ILE A 248 -3.33 19.45 18.02
N VAL A 249 -2.57 18.37 17.86
CA VAL A 249 -2.76 17.14 18.64
C VAL A 249 -2.58 17.40 20.13
N GLU A 250 -1.59 18.18 20.54
CA GLU A 250 -1.38 18.56 21.94
C GLU A 250 -2.53 19.38 22.49
N GLU A 251 -3.09 20.31 21.71
CA GLU A 251 -4.25 21.11 22.11
C GLU A 251 -5.52 20.27 22.20
N LEU A 252 -5.74 19.38 21.25
CA LEU A 252 -6.83 18.40 21.27
C LEU A 252 -6.73 17.49 22.50
N ASP A 253 -5.56 17.00 22.81
CA ASP A 253 -5.34 16.14 23.98
C ASP A 253 -5.58 16.86 25.30
N LYS A 254 -5.26 18.16 25.39
CA LYS A 254 -5.59 18.98 26.54
C LYS A 254 -7.08 19.31 26.66
N THR A 255 -7.75 19.47 25.52
CA THR A 255 -9.17 19.85 25.44
C THR A 255 -10.07 18.65 25.79
N VAL A 256 -9.70 17.46 25.31
CA VAL A 256 -10.46 16.22 25.52
C VAL A 256 -9.88 15.44 26.70
N ARG A 257 -10.07 15.94 27.92
CA ARG A 257 -9.67 15.24 29.14
C ARG A 257 -10.88 14.77 29.92
N LEU A 258 -11.30 13.55 29.69
CA LEU A 258 -12.37 12.90 30.42
C LEU A 258 -11.82 11.82 31.35
N PRO A 259 -12.28 11.75 32.62
CA PRO A 259 -11.86 10.69 33.54
C PRO A 259 -12.17 9.30 33.01
N GLY A 260 -11.20 8.39 33.07
CA GLY A 260 -11.36 7.01 32.59
C GLY A 260 -11.26 6.82 31.08
N LEU A 261 -10.90 7.87 30.33
CA LEU A 261 -10.68 7.82 28.90
C LEU A 261 -9.19 7.95 28.59
N ALA A 262 -8.66 7.01 27.84
CA ALA A 262 -7.31 7.10 27.31
C ALA A 262 -7.36 7.56 25.86
N ASN A 263 -6.79 8.74 25.58
CA ASN A 263 -6.78 9.33 24.25
C ASN A 263 -5.72 8.68 23.35
N LEU A 264 -6.07 8.50 22.09
CA LEU A 264 -5.15 8.12 21.03
C LEU A 264 -5.47 8.95 19.78
N TRP A 265 -4.48 9.70 19.30
CA TRP A 265 -4.56 10.56 18.12
C TRP A 265 -3.62 10.02 17.05
N VAL A 266 -4.13 9.62 15.91
CA VAL A 266 -3.34 8.96 14.86
C VAL A 266 -3.78 9.43 13.47
N PRO A 267 -2.89 9.37 12.47
CA PRO A 267 -3.29 9.54 11.08
C PRO A 267 -4.18 8.35 10.64
N PRO A 268 -5.29 8.57 9.93
CA PRO A 268 -6.28 7.53 9.60
C PRO A 268 -5.69 6.36 8.81
N ILE A 269 -4.96 6.63 7.73
CA ILE A 269 -4.40 5.59 6.85
C ILE A 269 -3.28 4.84 7.59
N ARG A 270 -2.39 5.56 8.26
CA ARG A 270 -1.28 4.97 9.03
C ARG A 270 -1.81 4.03 10.11
N ASN A 271 -2.80 4.46 10.86
CA ASN A 271 -3.41 3.63 11.90
C ASN A 271 -4.03 2.35 11.32
N ARG A 272 -4.70 2.45 10.16
CA ARG A 272 -5.27 1.27 9.49
C ARG A 272 -4.19 0.26 9.10
N ILE A 273 -3.06 0.74 8.59
CA ILE A 273 -1.91 -0.11 8.25
C ILE A 273 -1.33 -0.76 9.52
N ASP A 274 -1.12 0.00 10.57
CA ASP A 274 -0.59 -0.50 11.85
C ASP A 274 -1.53 -1.56 12.44
N MET A 275 -2.83 -1.30 12.50
CA MET A 275 -3.82 -2.26 12.99
C MET A 275 -3.87 -3.56 12.17
N LEU A 276 -3.79 -3.48 10.84
CA LEU A 276 -3.79 -4.66 9.97
C LEU A 276 -2.51 -5.49 10.11
N SER A 277 -1.38 -4.84 10.35
CA SER A 277 -0.08 -5.51 10.43
C SER A 277 0.23 -6.07 11.82
N THR A 278 -0.09 -5.33 12.88
CA THR A 278 0.23 -5.69 14.27
C THR A 278 -0.97 -6.18 15.08
N GLY A 279 -2.18 -5.81 14.68
CA GLY A 279 -3.41 -5.99 15.46
C GLY A 279 -3.52 -5.02 16.65
N ILE A 280 -2.71 -3.94 16.67
CA ILE A 280 -2.65 -2.96 17.76
C ILE A 280 -2.93 -1.57 17.16
N LYS A 281 -3.66 -0.73 17.91
CA LYS A 281 -4.05 0.62 17.44
C LYS A 281 -2.92 1.64 17.47
N SER A 282 -1.84 1.35 18.18
CA SER A 282 -0.68 2.24 18.37
C SER A 282 0.53 1.75 17.58
N PRO A 283 1.50 2.63 17.24
CA PRO A 283 2.73 2.25 16.56
C PRO A 283 3.59 1.24 17.32
N ILE A 284 3.53 1.29 18.65
CA ILE A 284 4.25 0.39 19.55
C ILE A 284 3.25 -0.34 20.41
N GLY A 285 3.36 -1.66 20.47
CA GLY A 285 2.51 -2.48 21.30
C GLY A 285 3.27 -3.65 21.94
N ILE A 286 2.95 -3.94 23.19
CA ILE A 286 3.48 -5.08 23.93
C ILE A 286 2.38 -6.13 24.03
N LYS A 287 2.60 -7.29 23.42
CA LYS A 287 1.66 -8.42 23.47
C LYS A 287 2.02 -9.32 24.67
N VAL A 288 1.11 -9.41 25.60
CA VAL A 288 1.20 -10.32 26.74
C VAL A 288 0.38 -11.56 26.45
N SER A 289 0.98 -12.74 26.53
CA SER A 289 0.32 -14.03 26.25
C SER A 289 0.42 -14.93 27.49
N GLY A 290 -0.64 -15.69 27.75
CA GLY A 290 -0.69 -16.64 28.85
C GLY A 290 -1.94 -17.52 28.74
N THR A 291 -2.07 -18.47 29.63
CA THR A 291 -3.20 -19.40 29.71
C THR A 291 -4.37 -18.89 30.58
N ASN A 292 -4.11 -17.90 31.44
CA ASN A 292 -5.09 -17.34 32.37
C ASN A 292 -5.28 -15.84 32.07
N LEU A 293 -6.50 -15.42 31.78
CA LEU A 293 -6.83 -14.03 31.48
C LEU A 293 -6.59 -13.07 32.65
N ALA A 294 -6.81 -13.52 33.91
CA ALA A 294 -6.58 -12.68 35.09
C ALA A 294 -5.09 -12.37 35.27
N ASP A 295 -4.22 -13.34 35.03
CA ASP A 295 -2.77 -13.14 35.11
C ASP A 295 -2.28 -12.22 34.01
N ILE A 296 -2.81 -12.38 32.76
CA ILE A 296 -2.51 -11.50 31.65
C ILE A 296 -2.90 -10.04 31.96
N ASP A 297 -4.11 -9.83 32.51
CA ASP A 297 -4.60 -8.50 32.88
C ASP A 297 -3.75 -7.87 34.00
N ALA A 298 -3.37 -8.63 34.99
CA ALA A 298 -2.51 -8.18 36.11
C ALA A 298 -1.11 -7.78 35.57
N ILE A 299 -0.49 -8.62 34.74
CA ILE A 299 0.83 -8.35 34.15
C ILE A 299 0.77 -7.14 33.20
N ALA A 300 -0.25 -7.06 32.36
CA ALA A 300 -0.43 -5.94 31.45
C ALA A 300 -0.58 -4.61 32.21
N GLY A 301 -1.31 -4.61 33.33
CA GLY A 301 -1.42 -3.44 34.21
C GLY A 301 -0.08 -3.02 34.82
N GLN A 302 0.76 -3.97 35.21
CA GLN A 302 2.11 -3.66 35.72
C GLN A 302 3.00 -3.09 34.65
N ILE A 303 2.93 -3.63 33.42
CA ILE A 303 3.67 -3.12 32.28
C ILE A 303 3.22 -1.68 31.93
N GLU A 304 1.92 -1.40 32.01
CA GLU A 304 1.38 -0.04 31.78
C GLU A 304 2.02 0.98 32.72
N VAL A 305 2.09 0.64 34.03
CA VAL A 305 2.68 1.53 35.02
C VAL A 305 4.16 1.80 34.71
N VAL A 306 4.92 0.75 34.40
CA VAL A 306 6.34 0.88 34.03
C VAL A 306 6.52 1.67 32.75
N ALA A 307 5.72 1.37 31.70
CA ALA A 307 5.82 2.05 30.41
C ALA A 307 5.61 3.56 30.54
N ARG A 308 4.70 4.01 31.38
CA ARG A 308 4.45 5.46 31.64
C ARG A 308 5.65 6.18 32.27
N THR A 309 6.58 5.47 32.87
CA THR A 309 7.80 6.06 33.47
C THR A 309 8.94 6.20 32.46
N VAL A 310 8.84 5.60 31.29
CA VAL A 310 9.89 5.62 30.27
C VAL A 310 9.93 6.97 29.57
N PRO A 311 11.09 7.65 29.53
CA PRO A 311 11.23 8.91 28.80
C PRO A 311 10.87 8.76 27.31
N GLY A 312 10.02 9.66 26.79
CA GLY A 312 9.56 9.63 25.41
C GLY A 312 8.24 8.87 25.21
N VAL A 313 7.69 8.21 26.21
CA VAL A 313 6.35 7.63 26.18
C VAL A 313 5.33 8.68 26.59
N THR A 314 4.48 9.08 25.66
CA THR A 314 3.43 10.10 25.87
C THR A 314 2.23 9.50 26.62
N SER A 315 1.86 8.27 26.27
CA SER A 315 0.78 7.52 26.93
C SER A 315 1.02 6.03 26.83
N ALA A 316 0.55 5.28 27.81
CA ALA A 316 0.50 3.83 27.79
C ALA A 316 -0.85 3.38 28.36
N LEU A 317 -1.44 2.39 27.72
CA LEU A 317 -2.72 1.80 28.10
C LEU A 317 -2.65 0.29 27.94
N ALA A 318 -2.97 -0.44 29.01
CA ALA A 318 -3.24 -1.87 28.93
C ALA A 318 -4.72 -2.09 28.54
N GLU A 319 -4.96 -2.77 27.43
CA GLU A 319 -6.33 -3.22 27.11
C GLU A 319 -6.83 -4.17 28.17
N ARG A 320 -7.99 -3.89 28.75
CA ARG A 320 -8.59 -4.75 29.77
C ARG A 320 -9.39 -5.86 29.10
N LEU A 321 -9.05 -7.10 29.44
CA LEU A 321 -9.70 -8.29 28.90
C LEU A 321 -10.80 -8.80 29.80
N VAL A 322 -10.81 -8.38 31.06
CA VAL A 322 -11.71 -8.89 32.13
C VAL A 322 -12.66 -7.78 32.58
N GLY A 323 -13.96 -8.05 32.61
CA GLY A 323 -14.96 -7.11 33.14
C GLY A 323 -16.20 -6.93 32.28
N GLY A 324 -16.25 -7.50 31.08
CA GLY A 324 -17.48 -7.55 30.29
C GLY A 324 -18.55 -8.39 30.99
N ARG A 325 -19.75 -7.84 31.19
CA ARG A 325 -20.90 -8.57 31.68
C ARG A 325 -21.75 -9.02 30.51
N TYR A 326 -22.02 -10.31 30.43
CA TYR A 326 -22.86 -10.91 29.40
C TYR A 326 -24.14 -11.41 30.04
N LEU A 327 -25.27 -11.11 29.43
CA LEU A 327 -26.56 -11.71 29.74
C LEU A 327 -26.82 -12.80 28.72
N ASN A 328 -26.71 -14.06 29.12
CA ASN A 328 -27.08 -15.18 28.28
C ASN A 328 -28.57 -15.51 28.52
N ILE A 329 -29.34 -15.54 27.45
CA ILE A 329 -30.75 -15.92 27.46
C ILE A 329 -30.87 -17.31 26.87
N ASP A 330 -31.05 -18.31 27.72
CA ASP A 330 -31.28 -19.69 27.29
C ASP A 330 -32.75 -19.93 27.06
N ILE A 331 -33.15 -19.99 25.78
CA ILE A 331 -34.54 -20.15 25.38
C ILE A 331 -34.94 -21.61 25.45
N HIS A 332 -35.96 -21.90 26.27
CA HIS A 332 -36.63 -23.20 26.28
C HIS A 332 -37.49 -23.37 25.06
N ARG A 333 -36.93 -23.88 23.94
CA ARG A 333 -37.57 -23.98 22.64
C ARG A 333 -38.94 -24.68 22.68
N GLU A 334 -39.07 -25.78 23.45
CA GLU A 334 -40.32 -26.49 23.59
C GLU A 334 -41.42 -25.66 24.28
N LYS A 335 -41.04 -24.85 25.28
CA LYS A 335 -42.00 -23.96 25.93
C LYS A 335 -42.37 -22.79 25.02
N ALA A 336 -41.42 -22.20 24.35
CA ALA A 336 -41.68 -21.13 23.36
C ALA A 336 -42.64 -21.60 22.24
N ALA A 337 -42.43 -22.80 21.70
CA ALA A 337 -43.26 -23.37 20.65
C ALA A 337 -44.73 -23.56 21.07
N ARG A 338 -44.98 -23.80 22.36
CA ARG A 338 -46.40 -23.89 22.87
C ARG A 338 -47.13 -22.56 22.75
N TYR A 339 -46.45 -21.45 22.68
CA TYR A 339 -46.99 -20.10 22.48
C TYR A 339 -46.86 -19.63 21.03
N GLY A 340 -46.48 -20.51 20.11
CA GLY A 340 -46.29 -20.19 18.69
C GLY A 340 -45.06 -19.33 18.41
N MET A 341 -44.13 -19.19 19.38
CA MET A 341 -42.92 -18.37 19.27
C MET A 341 -41.77 -19.19 18.72
N THR A 342 -40.97 -18.57 17.86
CA THR A 342 -39.66 -19.08 17.39
C THR A 342 -38.51 -18.48 18.21
N VAL A 343 -37.27 -18.95 17.96
CA VAL A 343 -36.10 -18.37 18.59
C VAL A 343 -35.81 -16.94 18.10
N GLY A 344 -36.34 -16.59 16.92
CA GLY A 344 -36.20 -15.26 16.33
C GLY A 344 -37.16 -14.20 16.88
N ASP A 345 -38.26 -14.64 17.45
CA ASP A 345 -39.25 -13.75 18.09
C ASP A 345 -38.80 -13.35 19.50
#